data_25885ff6ca237fc0faafab60b30a4317
#
_entry.id   25885ff6ca237fc0faafab60b30a4317
#
_cell.length_a   1.000
_cell.length_b   1.000
_cell.length_c   1.000
_cell.angle_alpha   90.00
_cell.angle_beta   90.00
_cell.angle_gamma   90.00
#
_symmetry.space_group_name_H-M   'P 1'
#
loop_
_entity.id
_entity.type
_entity.pdbx_description
1 polymer ?
#
loop_
_entity_poly.entity_id
_entity_poly.type
_entity_poly.pdbx_seq_one_letter_code
_entity_poly.pdbx_strand_id
1 'polypeptide(L)'
;MDYIGSKAKLLDWIFGHAERHMQILGIDPAKSTFLDACMGTGAVTFKALMTFQKVIALDLLAFPAVRVNGLTTLTEDEALESATHLELISGLEGIEGFFYREYSPAGNRMYLTEDNAKRVDATRQYIESVRSPRVRAYLLYCGIEAMSRVLNTAGTQGAYLKHWQDKALNPYFPKDEILVAMSA
;
A
#
# COMPACT_ATOMS: atom_id res chain seq x y z
N MET A 1 -5.35 -2.88 -4.72
CA MET A 1 -4.76 -1.89 -5.66
C MET A 1 -4.41 -2.53 -6.99
N ASP A 2 -4.81 -1.91 -8.09
CA ASP A 2 -4.42 -2.35 -9.44
C ASP A 2 -3.00 -1.85 -9.76
N TYR A 3 -2.03 -2.75 -9.78
CA TYR A 3 -0.64 -2.45 -10.07
C TYR A 3 -0.19 -3.24 -11.31
N ILE A 4 0.29 -2.51 -12.33
CA ILE A 4 0.76 -3.12 -13.58
C ILE A 4 2.04 -3.90 -13.31
N GLY A 5 2.08 -5.15 -13.76
CA GLY A 5 3.27 -6.00 -13.64
C GLY A 5 3.41 -6.74 -12.31
N SER A 6 2.35 -6.82 -11.50
CA SER A 6 2.36 -7.68 -10.30
C SER A 6 2.70 -9.13 -10.66
N LYS A 7 3.62 -9.74 -9.90
CA LYS A 7 4.06 -11.12 -10.08
C LYS A 7 3.21 -12.14 -9.30
N ALA A 8 2.10 -11.70 -8.68
CA ALA A 8 1.28 -12.56 -7.82
C ALA A 8 0.84 -13.87 -8.50
N LYS A 9 0.49 -13.82 -9.80
CA LYS A 9 0.07 -14.99 -10.57
C LYS A 9 1.24 -15.90 -11.02
N LEU A 10 2.47 -15.47 -10.82
CA LEU A 10 3.68 -16.18 -11.25
C LEU A 10 4.47 -16.74 -10.07
N LEU A 11 4.01 -16.57 -8.83
CA LEU A 11 4.76 -16.94 -7.63
C LEU A 11 5.17 -18.41 -7.62
N ASP A 12 4.24 -19.32 -7.90
CA ASP A 12 4.51 -20.75 -7.88
C ASP A 12 5.54 -21.13 -8.96
N TRP A 13 5.46 -20.50 -10.12
CA TRP A 13 6.44 -20.71 -11.19
C TRP A 13 7.82 -20.18 -10.81
N ILE A 14 7.91 -18.95 -10.28
CA ILE A 14 9.17 -18.33 -9.86
C ILE A 14 9.84 -19.16 -8.77
N PHE A 15 9.11 -19.47 -7.70
CA PHE A 15 9.66 -20.19 -6.54
C PHE A 15 9.96 -21.65 -6.86
N GLY A 16 9.14 -22.32 -7.68
CA GLY A 16 9.43 -23.69 -8.13
C GLY A 16 10.69 -23.78 -8.99
N HIS A 17 11.04 -22.73 -9.75
CA HIS A 17 12.33 -22.65 -10.44
C HIS A 17 13.48 -22.39 -9.47
N ALA A 18 13.31 -21.44 -8.55
CA ALA A 18 14.31 -21.12 -7.55
C ALA A 18 14.64 -22.32 -6.66
N GLU A 19 13.64 -23.05 -6.17
CA GLU A 19 13.80 -24.25 -5.33
C GLU A 19 14.61 -25.34 -6.04
N ARG A 20 14.30 -25.64 -7.32
CA ARG A 20 15.08 -26.62 -8.10
C ARG A 20 16.56 -26.23 -8.22
N HIS A 21 16.85 -24.96 -8.48
CA HIS A 21 18.24 -24.49 -8.59
C HIS A 21 18.95 -24.53 -7.23
N MET A 22 18.27 -24.14 -6.15
CA MET A 22 18.82 -24.22 -4.80
C MET A 22 19.14 -25.68 -4.40
N GLN A 23 18.27 -26.63 -4.75
CA GLN A 23 18.53 -28.07 -4.53
C GLN A 23 19.78 -28.55 -5.29
N ILE A 24 19.93 -28.17 -6.56
CA ILE A 24 21.12 -28.55 -7.38
C ILE A 24 22.41 -27.98 -6.78
N LEU A 25 22.32 -26.74 -6.22
CA LEU A 25 23.48 -26.02 -5.67
C LEU A 25 23.73 -26.33 -4.18
N GLY A 26 22.88 -27.13 -3.52
CA GLY A 26 22.97 -27.44 -2.11
C GLY A 26 22.72 -26.21 -1.20
N ILE A 27 21.93 -25.24 -1.68
CA ILE A 27 21.60 -24.02 -0.94
C ILE A 27 20.40 -24.28 -0.03
N ASP A 28 20.56 -24.03 1.28
CA ASP A 28 19.49 -24.06 2.26
C ASP A 28 18.83 -22.67 2.35
N PRO A 29 17.56 -22.50 1.93
CA PRO A 29 16.86 -21.21 2.00
C PRO A 29 16.78 -20.66 3.42
N ALA A 30 16.60 -21.55 4.42
CA ALA A 30 16.50 -21.16 5.83
C ALA A 30 17.81 -20.57 6.40
N LYS A 31 18.90 -20.64 5.66
CA LYS A 31 20.21 -20.04 6.02
C LYS A 31 20.67 -18.99 4.99
N SER A 32 19.82 -18.67 4.03
CA SER A 32 20.19 -17.82 2.89
C SER A 32 19.47 -16.48 2.90
N THR A 33 20.05 -15.51 2.19
CA THR A 33 19.45 -14.22 1.95
C THR A 33 18.86 -14.16 0.55
N PHE A 34 17.59 -13.78 0.44
CA PHE A 34 16.91 -13.52 -0.84
C PHE A 34 16.96 -12.04 -1.18
N LEU A 35 17.27 -11.70 -2.42
CA LEU A 35 17.22 -10.32 -2.94
C LEU A 35 16.08 -10.19 -3.94
N ASP A 36 15.09 -9.36 -3.63
CA ASP A 36 14.06 -8.87 -4.55
C ASP A 36 14.46 -7.48 -5.05
N ALA A 37 15.12 -7.43 -6.19
CA ALA A 37 15.71 -6.19 -6.72
C ALA A 37 14.69 -5.25 -7.38
N CYS A 38 13.45 -5.70 -7.62
CA CYS A 38 12.37 -4.92 -8.22
C CYS A 38 11.04 -5.34 -7.58
N MET A 39 10.89 -5.06 -6.28
CA MET A 39 9.82 -5.62 -5.45
C MET A 39 8.40 -5.25 -5.88
N GLY A 40 8.19 -4.08 -6.52
CA GLY A 40 6.87 -3.66 -6.99
C GLY A 40 5.79 -3.76 -5.91
N THR A 41 4.79 -4.61 -6.12
CA THR A 41 3.74 -4.87 -5.13
C THR A 41 4.21 -5.64 -3.90
N GLY A 42 5.44 -6.11 -3.86
CA GLY A 42 5.96 -6.97 -2.79
C GLY A 42 5.51 -8.43 -2.85
N ALA A 43 4.81 -8.87 -3.90
CA ALA A 43 4.29 -10.24 -3.98
C ALA A 43 5.40 -11.30 -3.84
N VAL A 44 6.53 -11.10 -4.52
CA VAL A 44 7.71 -11.98 -4.42
C VAL A 44 8.35 -11.84 -3.04
N THR A 45 8.52 -10.60 -2.56
CA THR A 45 9.05 -10.31 -1.22
C THR A 45 8.28 -11.03 -0.12
N PHE A 46 6.94 -10.91 -0.10
CA PHE A 46 6.09 -11.58 0.92
C PHE A 46 6.21 -13.11 0.86
N LYS A 47 6.27 -13.69 -0.33
CA LYS A 47 6.48 -15.13 -0.48
C LYS A 47 7.88 -15.53 0.01
N ALA A 48 8.92 -14.75 -0.30
CA ALA A 48 10.28 -15.00 0.14
C ALA A 48 10.43 -14.93 1.68
N LEU A 49 9.74 -14.03 2.36
CA LEU A 49 9.73 -13.92 3.82
C LEU A 49 9.27 -15.19 4.54
N MET A 50 8.47 -16.03 3.87
CA MET A 50 8.02 -17.31 4.42
C MET A 50 9.05 -18.44 4.27
N THR A 51 10.11 -18.23 3.49
CA THR A 51 11.01 -19.31 3.05
C THR A 51 12.47 -19.03 3.43
N PHE A 52 12.91 -17.78 3.33
CA PHE A 52 14.31 -17.40 3.49
C PHE A 52 14.58 -16.80 4.88
N GLN A 53 15.81 -17.00 5.36
CA GLN A 53 16.24 -16.43 6.65
C GLN A 53 16.19 -14.90 6.64
N LYS A 54 16.55 -14.29 5.53
CA LYS A 54 16.59 -12.84 5.34
C LYS A 54 16.12 -12.48 3.94
N VAL A 55 15.34 -11.41 3.86
CA VAL A 55 14.92 -10.84 2.57
C VAL A 55 15.39 -9.39 2.49
N ILE A 56 16.01 -9.04 1.38
CA ILE A 56 16.34 -7.66 1.00
C ILE A 56 15.47 -7.32 -0.18
N ALA A 57 14.62 -6.31 -0.03
CA ALA A 57 13.71 -5.86 -1.08
C ALA A 57 14.04 -4.42 -1.48
N LEU A 58 14.19 -4.18 -2.78
CA LEU A 58 14.54 -2.89 -3.35
C LEU A 58 13.52 -2.49 -4.41
N ASP A 59 13.26 -1.20 -4.50
CA ASP A 59 12.51 -0.60 -5.60
C ASP A 59 12.97 0.85 -5.83
N LEU A 60 12.83 1.34 -7.05
CA LEU A 60 13.13 2.72 -7.38
C LEU A 60 12.08 3.69 -6.82
N LEU A 61 10.83 3.23 -6.71
CA LEU A 61 9.70 4.04 -6.25
C LEU A 61 9.54 3.92 -4.73
N ALA A 62 9.21 5.02 -4.06
CA ALA A 62 8.93 5.03 -2.62
C ALA A 62 7.65 4.25 -2.25
N PHE A 63 6.66 4.21 -3.14
CA PHE A 63 5.39 3.56 -2.89
C PHE A 63 5.50 2.06 -2.54
N PRO A 64 6.25 1.21 -3.29
CA PRO A 64 6.49 -0.17 -2.91
C PRO A 64 7.11 -0.32 -1.51
N ALA A 65 8.06 0.56 -1.16
CA ALA A 65 8.69 0.55 0.15
C ALA A 65 7.68 0.86 1.28
N VAL A 66 6.79 1.84 1.08
CA VAL A 66 5.71 2.13 2.04
C VAL A 66 4.83 0.90 2.26
N ARG A 67 4.43 0.22 1.17
CA ARG A 67 3.60 -0.98 1.24
C ARG A 67 4.30 -2.13 1.98
N VAL A 68 5.51 -2.47 1.59
CA VAL A 68 6.24 -3.59 2.20
C VAL A 68 6.53 -3.30 3.67
N ASN A 69 7.03 -2.11 3.99
CA ASN A 69 7.30 -1.71 5.37
C ASN A 69 6.02 -1.70 6.22
N GLY A 70 4.93 -1.13 5.70
CA GLY A 70 3.65 -1.10 6.41
C GLY A 70 3.12 -2.48 6.77
N LEU A 71 3.35 -3.50 5.92
CA LEU A 71 2.80 -4.84 6.12
C LEU A 71 3.74 -5.83 6.84
N THR A 72 5.03 -5.51 6.99
CA THR A 72 6.02 -6.49 7.49
C THR A 72 6.68 -6.11 8.79
N THR A 73 6.54 -4.88 9.27
CA THR A 73 7.36 -4.37 10.38
C THR A 73 6.60 -4.12 11.68
N LEU A 74 5.27 -4.21 11.71
CA LEU A 74 4.47 -3.95 12.91
C LEU A 74 4.63 -5.07 13.95
N THR A 75 4.77 -4.67 15.19
CA THR A 75 4.53 -5.51 16.37
C THR A 75 3.02 -5.52 16.69
N GLU A 76 2.60 -6.42 17.61
CA GLU A 76 1.20 -6.46 18.07
C GLU A 76 0.76 -5.13 18.70
N ASP A 77 1.62 -4.52 19.54
CA ASP A 77 1.33 -3.21 20.16
C ASP A 77 1.21 -2.11 19.11
N GLU A 78 2.09 -2.10 18.11
CA GLU A 78 2.03 -1.12 17.01
C GLU A 78 0.81 -1.33 16.11
N ALA A 79 0.33 -2.57 15.96
CA ALA A 79 -0.91 -2.86 15.24
C ALA A 79 -2.13 -2.29 16.00
N LEU A 80 -2.18 -2.45 17.32
CA LEU A 80 -3.22 -1.87 18.18
C LEU A 80 -3.18 -0.33 18.17
N GLU A 81 -1.98 0.25 18.27
CA GLU A 81 -1.77 1.70 18.12
C GLU A 81 -2.29 2.19 16.75
N SER A 82 -1.99 1.44 15.68
CA SER A 82 -2.46 1.77 14.33
C SER A 82 -3.98 1.77 14.22
N ALA A 83 -4.67 0.81 14.83
CA ALA A 83 -6.13 0.76 14.85
C ALA A 83 -6.72 2.02 15.52
N THR A 84 -6.16 2.44 16.66
CA THR A 84 -6.55 3.68 17.33
C THR A 84 -6.35 4.90 16.44
N HIS A 85 -5.24 4.98 15.73
CA HIS A 85 -4.99 6.07 14.78
C HIS A 85 -5.98 6.06 13.60
N LEU A 86 -6.36 4.88 13.09
CA LEU A 86 -7.36 4.77 12.03
C LEU A 86 -8.74 5.25 12.46
N GLU A 87 -9.15 4.98 13.71
CA GLU A 87 -10.37 5.54 14.29
C GLU A 87 -10.32 7.07 14.35
N LEU A 88 -9.22 7.64 14.84
CA LEU A 88 -9.04 9.10 14.89
C LEU A 88 -9.07 9.71 13.47
N ILE A 89 -8.39 9.10 12.50
CA ILE A 89 -8.40 9.53 11.09
C ILE A 89 -9.83 9.54 10.53
N SER A 90 -10.66 8.57 10.89
CA SER A 90 -12.04 8.50 10.39
C SER A 90 -12.91 9.67 10.80
N GLY A 91 -12.61 10.32 11.94
CA GLY A 91 -13.30 11.46 12.49
C GLY A 91 -12.73 12.82 12.07
N LEU A 92 -11.64 12.87 11.29
CA LEU A 92 -11.04 14.13 10.88
C LEU A 92 -11.94 14.92 9.93
N GLU A 93 -12.02 16.21 10.15
CA GLU A 93 -12.55 17.14 9.15
C GLU A 93 -11.57 17.29 7.98
N GLY A 94 -12.10 17.38 6.77
CA GLY A 94 -11.30 17.57 5.57
C GLY A 94 -10.65 18.97 5.52
N ILE A 95 -9.46 19.07 4.97
CA ILE A 95 -8.74 20.34 4.79
C ILE A 95 -8.39 20.60 3.32
N GLU A 96 -8.25 21.86 2.93
CA GLU A 96 -7.92 22.29 1.57
C GLU A 96 -6.40 22.30 1.35
N GLY A 97 -5.82 21.10 1.16
CA GLY A 97 -4.39 20.89 1.00
C GLY A 97 -3.95 20.67 -0.47
N PHE A 98 -2.92 19.84 -0.63
CA PHE A 98 -2.32 19.53 -1.93
C PHE A 98 -3.27 18.72 -2.84
N PHE A 99 -3.89 17.66 -2.30
CA PHE A 99 -4.79 16.83 -3.09
C PHE A 99 -6.04 17.58 -3.51
N TYR A 100 -6.57 18.44 -2.64
CA TYR A 100 -7.69 19.31 -2.99
C TYR A 100 -7.36 20.20 -4.18
N ARG A 101 -6.21 20.89 -4.14
CA ARG A 101 -5.82 21.83 -5.20
C ARG A 101 -5.34 21.15 -6.49
N GLU A 102 -4.74 19.96 -6.40
CA GLU A 102 -4.08 19.34 -7.56
C GLU A 102 -4.80 18.12 -8.13
N TYR A 103 -5.74 17.50 -7.38
CA TYR A 103 -6.37 16.24 -7.79
C TYR A 103 -7.90 16.28 -7.78
N SER A 104 -8.52 17.41 -7.48
CA SER A 104 -9.96 17.59 -7.45
C SER A 104 -10.46 18.63 -8.45
N PRO A 105 -11.79 18.81 -8.60
CA PRO A 105 -12.38 19.87 -9.40
C PRO A 105 -11.91 21.28 -9.05
N ALA A 106 -11.53 21.55 -7.81
CA ALA A 106 -10.93 22.82 -7.41
C ALA A 106 -9.65 23.15 -8.21
N GLY A 107 -8.89 22.13 -8.64
CA GLY A 107 -7.73 22.24 -9.51
C GLY A 107 -8.01 21.88 -10.97
N ASN A 108 -9.28 21.88 -11.40
CA ASN A 108 -9.71 21.47 -12.75
C ASN A 108 -9.32 20.02 -13.10
N ARG A 109 -9.28 19.13 -12.13
CA ARG A 109 -9.00 17.69 -12.31
C ARG A 109 -10.06 16.84 -11.62
N MET A 110 -10.27 15.63 -12.12
CA MET A 110 -11.33 14.75 -11.62
C MET A 110 -10.76 13.40 -11.13
N TYR A 111 -9.59 13.41 -10.47
CA TYR A 111 -9.06 12.21 -9.85
C TYR A 111 -9.81 11.83 -8.57
N LEU A 112 -10.16 12.82 -7.76
CA LEU A 112 -10.91 12.69 -6.51
C LEU A 112 -12.05 13.73 -6.48
N THR A 113 -13.13 13.41 -5.79
CA THR A 113 -14.11 14.45 -5.41
C THR A 113 -13.44 15.45 -4.47
N GLU A 114 -13.99 16.67 -4.37
CA GLU A 114 -13.44 17.68 -3.45
C GLU A 114 -13.42 17.18 -2.00
N ASP A 115 -14.50 16.53 -1.56
CA ASP A 115 -14.59 15.97 -0.20
C ASP A 115 -13.57 14.87 0.05
N ASN A 116 -13.38 13.95 -0.90
CA ASN A 116 -12.37 12.90 -0.78
C ASN A 116 -10.95 13.49 -0.77
N ALA A 117 -10.68 14.48 -1.60
CA ALA A 117 -9.38 15.15 -1.66
C ALA A 117 -9.06 15.86 -0.35
N LYS A 118 -10.02 16.59 0.24
CA LYS A 118 -9.87 17.23 1.56
C LYS A 118 -9.60 16.21 2.67
N ARG A 119 -10.28 15.06 2.65
CA ARG A 119 -10.04 13.97 3.61
C ARG A 119 -8.66 13.33 3.43
N VAL A 120 -8.19 13.16 2.20
CA VAL A 120 -6.82 12.67 1.93
C VAL A 120 -5.79 13.64 2.49
N ASP A 121 -5.96 14.95 2.29
CA ASP A 121 -5.08 15.98 2.83
C ASP A 121 -5.04 15.96 4.36
N ALA A 122 -6.20 15.89 5.02
CA ALA A 122 -6.29 15.79 6.48
C ALA A 122 -5.61 14.52 7.01
N THR A 123 -5.87 13.37 6.38
CA THR A 123 -5.24 12.10 6.72
C THR A 123 -3.71 12.19 6.59
N ARG A 124 -3.22 12.75 5.49
CA ARG A 124 -1.78 12.89 5.23
C ARG A 124 -1.11 13.76 6.28
N GLN A 125 -1.71 14.90 6.62
CA GLN A 125 -1.21 15.80 7.65
C GLN A 125 -1.20 15.12 9.04
N TYR A 126 -2.26 14.39 9.38
CA TYR A 126 -2.31 13.65 10.64
C TYR A 126 -1.20 12.61 10.75
N ILE A 127 -1.01 11.81 9.70
CA ILE A 127 0.01 10.75 9.67
C ILE A 127 1.43 11.31 9.89
N GLU A 128 1.72 12.53 9.45
CA GLU A 128 3.02 13.17 9.68
C GLU A 128 3.28 13.47 11.17
N SER A 129 2.25 13.61 11.98
CA SER A 129 2.37 13.81 13.44
C SER A 129 2.64 12.51 14.22
N VAL A 130 2.43 11.34 13.62
CA VAL A 130 2.63 10.05 14.26
C VAL A 130 4.12 9.78 14.46
N ARG A 131 4.51 9.44 15.70
CA ARG A 131 5.94 9.32 16.09
C ARG A 131 6.59 8.04 15.59
N SER A 132 5.90 6.89 15.72
CA SER A 132 6.45 5.59 15.28
C SER A 132 6.61 5.56 13.76
N PRO A 133 7.82 5.36 13.20
CA PRO A 133 8.01 5.23 11.76
C PRO A 133 7.28 4.03 11.15
N ARG A 134 7.12 2.94 11.92
CA ARG A 134 6.44 1.72 11.46
C ARG A 134 4.94 1.93 11.40
N VAL A 135 4.34 2.47 12.47
CA VAL A 135 2.92 2.87 12.49
C VAL A 135 2.63 3.86 11.38
N ARG A 136 3.49 4.87 11.19
CA ARG A 136 3.37 5.83 10.08
C ARG A 136 3.37 5.15 8.72
N ALA A 137 4.28 4.20 8.47
CA ALA A 137 4.35 3.47 7.22
C ALA A 137 3.05 2.66 6.96
N TYR A 138 2.52 2.01 8.00
CA TYR A 138 1.28 1.27 7.90
C TYR A 138 0.07 2.17 7.63
N LEU A 139 -0.06 3.28 8.34
CA LEU A 139 -1.13 4.26 8.11
C LEU A 139 -1.07 4.87 6.71
N LEU A 140 0.13 5.16 6.20
CA LEU A 140 0.33 5.59 4.81
C LEU A 140 -0.13 4.51 3.82
N TYR A 141 0.19 3.25 4.08
CA TYR A 141 -0.29 2.15 3.26
C TYR A 141 -1.83 2.06 3.26
N CYS A 142 -2.47 2.13 4.44
CA CYS A 142 -3.93 2.15 4.56
C CYS A 142 -4.55 3.34 3.81
N GLY A 143 -3.94 4.52 3.91
CA GLY A 143 -4.38 5.72 3.18
C GLY A 143 -4.27 5.57 1.67
N ILE A 144 -3.18 4.99 1.16
CA ILE A 144 -2.97 4.73 -0.27
C ILE A 144 -3.98 3.71 -0.79
N GLU A 145 -4.24 2.63 -0.05
CA GLU A 145 -5.26 1.64 -0.44
C GLU A 145 -6.67 2.26 -0.45
N ALA A 146 -7.00 3.08 0.55
CA ALA A 146 -8.27 3.80 0.59
C ALA A 146 -8.41 4.76 -0.61
N MET A 147 -7.36 5.52 -0.93
CA MET A 147 -7.35 6.41 -2.09
C MET A 147 -7.53 5.64 -3.40
N SER A 148 -6.87 4.50 -3.55
CA SER A 148 -6.98 3.63 -4.73
C SER A 148 -8.43 3.17 -4.98
N ARG A 149 -9.21 2.96 -3.92
CA ARG A 149 -10.62 2.54 -4.02
C ARG A 149 -11.55 3.64 -4.53
N VAL A 150 -11.19 4.92 -4.35
CA VAL A 150 -12.01 6.07 -4.73
C VAL A 150 -11.41 6.91 -5.88
N LEU A 151 -10.29 6.48 -6.46
CA LEU A 151 -9.70 7.15 -7.62
C LEU A 151 -10.56 7.00 -8.87
N ASN A 152 -10.83 8.12 -9.54
CA ASN A 152 -11.62 8.19 -10.76
C ASN A 152 -10.76 7.96 -12.02
N THR A 153 -10.14 6.78 -12.11
CA THR A 153 -9.26 6.38 -13.22
C THR A 153 -9.74 5.09 -13.85
N ALA A 154 -9.38 4.85 -15.12
CA ALA A 154 -9.77 3.67 -15.89
C ALA A 154 -8.90 2.43 -15.59
N GLY A 155 -8.63 2.09 -14.32
CA GLY A 155 -7.89 0.90 -13.91
C GLY A 155 -6.37 1.07 -13.91
N THR A 156 -5.78 1.90 -14.75
CA THR A 156 -4.38 2.33 -14.67
C THR A 156 -4.31 3.77 -14.18
N GLN A 157 -3.35 4.09 -13.32
CA GLN A 157 -3.18 5.45 -12.78
C GLN A 157 -2.56 6.39 -13.83
N GLY A 158 -3.23 6.53 -14.95
CA GLY A 158 -2.83 7.46 -15.99
C GLY A 158 -3.65 8.74 -15.92
N ALA A 159 -4.68 8.83 -16.78
CA ALA A 159 -5.58 9.97 -16.82
C ALA A 159 -6.84 9.71 -15.99
N TYR A 160 -7.43 10.77 -15.43
CA TYR A 160 -8.77 10.71 -14.86
C TYR A 160 -9.84 10.62 -15.95
N LEU A 161 -11.00 10.05 -15.57
CA LEU A 161 -12.16 10.02 -16.45
C LEU A 161 -12.92 11.34 -16.39
N LYS A 162 -13.48 11.77 -17.52
CA LYS A 162 -14.27 13.02 -17.65
C LYS A 162 -15.71 12.89 -17.11
N HIS A 163 -16.03 11.77 -16.49
CA HIS A 163 -17.27 11.49 -15.76
C HIS A 163 -16.94 10.74 -14.49
N TRP A 164 -17.77 10.85 -13.46
CA TRP A 164 -17.57 10.13 -12.22
C TRP A 164 -17.99 8.67 -12.36
N GLN A 165 -17.11 7.75 -11.94
CA GLN A 165 -17.48 6.37 -11.68
C GLN A 165 -18.14 6.26 -10.30
N ASP A 166 -19.05 5.30 -10.13
CA ASP A 166 -19.73 5.06 -8.86
C ASP A 166 -18.75 4.87 -7.70
N LYS A 167 -17.65 4.14 -7.92
CA LYS A 167 -16.62 3.96 -6.91
C LYS A 167 -15.97 5.26 -6.43
N ALA A 168 -15.86 6.26 -7.30
CA ALA A 168 -15.22 7.53 -6.98
C ALA A 168 -16.10 8.45 -6.13
N LEU A 169 -17.41 8.20 -6.11
CA LEU A 169 -18.39 8.89 -5.29
C LEU A 169 -18.50 8.32 -3.86
N ASN A 170 -17.91 7.13 -3.63
CA ASN A 170 -17.82 6.57 -2.28
C ASN A 170 -16.90 7.44 -1.40
N PRO A 171 -17.18 7.51 -0.09
CA PRO A 171 -16.31 8.26 0.82
C PRO A 171 -14.93 7.62 0.92
N TYR A 172 -13.89 8.45 0.92
CA TYR A 172 -12.53 8.04 1.28
C TYR A 172 -12.51 7.64 2.76
N PHE A 173 -12.08 6.40 3.01
CA PHE A 173 -12.02 5.86 4.36
C PHE A 173 -10.87 4.85 4.50
N PRO A 174 -9.75 5.21 5.14
CA PRO A 174 -8.69 4.26 5.48
C PRO A 174 -9.22 3.20 6.45
N LYS A 175 -8.94 1.94 6.15
CA LYS A 175 -9.33 0.78 6.97
C LYS A 175 -8.08 0.05 7.42
N ASP A 176 -8.23 -0.76 8.46
CA ASP A 176 -7.21 -1.72 8.84
C ASP A 176 -7.11 -2.81 7.75
N GLU A 177 -6.08 -2.73 6.93
CA GLU A 177 -5.90 -3.63 5.78
C GLU A 177 -5.46 -5.04 6.20
N ILE A 178 -4.90 -5.20 7.40
CA ILE A 178 -4.57 -6.53 7.96
C ILE A 178 -5.86 -7.22 8.37
N LEU A 179 -6.76 -6.55 9.08
CA LEU A 179 -8.06 -7.11 9.46
C LEU A 179 -8.93 -7.42 8.25
N VAL A 180 -8.91 -6.56 7.23
CA VAL A 180 -9.64 -6.80 5.96
C VAL A 180 -9.10 -8.04 5.26
N ALA A 181 -7.79 -8.24 5.21
CA ALA A 181 -7.18 -9.42 4.59
C ALA A 181 -7.47 -10.72 5.35
N MET A 182 -7.67 -10.66 6.67
CA MET A 182 -8.01 -11.83 7.50
C MET A 182 -9.50 -12.21 7.43
N SER A 183 -10.37 -11.31 6.96
CA SER A 183 -11.81 -11.50 6.88
C SER A 183 -12.33 -11.84 5.47
N ALA A 184 -11.45 -11.89 4.48
CA ALA A 184 -11.75 -12.20 3.08
C ALA A 184 -11.31 -13.63 2.70
#